data_16db4fc96140a095ab788cb145d2f713
#
_entry.id   16db4fc96140a095ab788cb145d2f713
#
_cell.length_a   1.000
_cell.length_b   1.000
_cell.length_c   1.000
_cell.angle_alpha   90.00
_cell.angle_beta   90.00
_cell.angle_gamma   90.00
#
_symmetry.space_group_name_H-M   'P 1'
#
loop_
_entity.id
_entity.type
_entity.pdbx_description
1 polymer ?
#
loop_
_entity_poly.entity_id
_entity_poly.type
_entity_poly.pdbx_seq_one_letter_code
_entity_poly.pdbx_strand_id
1 'polypeptide(L)'
;MDKLKTFLYNQDNFIYIILIFGLLILLLLIQTIRLHKESSSLRKDAIKRSKAVIGGQVIEQVAPFLPDFPCNPADARFIGKPVDFVAFPGLSQSDRVDEVLLIEVKSGQSTLSCREKEIKKAVKEGRVRYVEYRAP
;
A
#
# COMPACT_ATOMS: atom_id res chain seq x y z
N MET A 1 21.86 -58.90 2.83
CA MET A 1 22.64 -57.84 3.54
C MET A 1 24.08 -57.75 3.08
N ASP A 2 24.66 -58.80 2.54
CA ASP A 2 26.09 -58.85 2.16
C ASP A 2 26.43 -58.09 0.87
N LYS A 3 25.53 -58.10 -0.14
CA LYS A 3 25.78 -57.39 -1.42
C LYS A 3 25.93 -55.88 -1.27
N LEU A 4 25.19 -55.27 -0.32
CA LEU A 4 25.25 -53.82 -0.04
C LEU A 4 26.56 -53.45 0.66
N LYS A 5 27.03 -54.31 1.60
CA LYS A 5 28.31 -54.12 2.28
C LYS A 5 29.49 -54.25 1.30
N THR A 6 29.45 -55.25 0.39
CA THR A 6 30.48 -55.44 -0.64
C THR A 6 30.52 -54.29 -1.63
N PHE A 7 29.36 -53.71 -2.00
CA PHE A 7 29.26 -52.53 -2.87
C PHE A 7 29.89 -51.29 -2.22
N LEU A 8 29.62 -51.07 -0.92
CA LEU A 8 30.17 -49.92 -0.17
C LEU A 8 31.66 -50.05 0.14
N TYR A 9 32.18 -51.26 0.21
CA TYR A 9 33.59 -51.51 0.53
C TYR A 9 34.53 -51.50 -0.70
N ASN A 10 33.99 -51.45 -1.92
CA ASN A 10 34.79 -51.33 -3.14
C ASN A 10 35.28 -49.88 -3.29
N GLN A 11 36.61 -49.69 -3.32
CA GLN A 11 37.26 -48.37 -3.32
C GLN A 11 36.77 -47.46 -4.46
N ASP A 12 36.45 -48.03 -5.62
CA ASP A 12 35.94 -47.31 -6.78
C ASP A 12 34.49 -46.75 -6.52
N ASN A 13 33.64 -47.54 -5.84
CA ASN A 13 32.30 -47.13 -5.53
C ASN A 13 32.24 -45.99 -4.47
N PHE A 14 33.22 -45.93 -3.58
CA PHE A 14 33.33 -44.88 -2.58
C PHE A 14 33.53 -43.51 -3.23
N ILE A 15 34.30 -43.44 -4.31
CA ILE A 15 34.49 -42.20 -5.07
C ILE A 15 33.18 -41.73 -5.70
N TYR A 16 32.40 -42.64 -6.30
CA TYR A 16 31.07 -42.27 -6.86
C TYR A 16 30.08 -41.79 -5.80
N ILE A 17 30.11 -42.39 -4.62
CA ILE A 17 29.25 -41.94 -3.49
C ILE A 17 29.63 -40.51 -3.09
N ILE A 18 30.91 -40.18 -2.96
CA ILE A 18 31.37 -38.82 -2.63
C ILE A 18 30.94 -37.83 -3.71
N LEU A 19 31.07 -38.16 -4.97
CA LEU A 19 30.67 -37.31 -6.09
C LEU A 19 29.16 -37.04 -6.09
N ILE A 20 28.34 -38.07 -5.83
CA ILE A 20 26.89 -37.93 -5.74
C ILE A 20 26.51 -37.03 -4.56
N PHE A 21 27.12 -37.21 -3.38
CA PHE A 21 26.90 -36.36 -2.22
C PHE A 21 27.33 -34.90 -2.47
N GLY A 22 28.50 -34.72 -3.12
CA GLY A 22 28.98 -33.39 -3.50
C GLY A 22 28.02 -32.68 -4.46
N LEU A 23 27.48 -33.38 -5.44
CA LEU A 23 26.50 -32.86 -6.38
C LEU A 23 25.19 -32.50 -5.67
N LEU A 24 24.73 -33.34 -4.76
CA LEU A 24 23.51 -33.09 -3.98
C LEU A 24 23.67 -31.82 -3.12
N ILE A 25 24.80 -31.68 -2.43
CA ILE A 25 25.09 -30.48 -1.62
C ILE A 25 25.12 -29.22 -2.51
N LEU A 26 25.76 -29.32 -3.67
CA LEU A 26 25.81 -28.20 -4.62
C LEU A 26 24.41 -27.78 -5.09
N LEU A 27 23.54 -28.73 -5.41
CA LEU A 27 22.17 -28.47 -5.81
C LEU A 27 21.36 -27.81 -4.68
N LEU A 28 21.53 -28.29 -3.44
CA LEU A 28 20.89 -27.68 -2.26
C LEU A 28 21.38 -26.24 -2.01
N LEU A 29 22.66 -25.97 -2.17
CA LEU A 29 23.23 -24.62 -2.06
C LEU A 29 22.66 -23.69 -3.13
N ILE A 30 22.55 -24.14 -4.36
CA ILE A 30 21.94 -23.35 -5.44
C ILE A 30 20.46 -23.04 -5.12
N GLN A 31 19.70 -24.02 -4.64
CA GLN A 31 18.31 -23.82 -4.25
C GLN A 31 18.18 -22.81 -3.11
N THR A 32 18.99 -22.92 -2.06
CA THR A 32 18.93 -21.99 -0.93
C THR A 32 19.28 -20.57 -1.35
N ILE A 33 20.26 -20.37 -2.22
CA ILE A 33 20.61 -19.05 -2.76
C ILE A 33 19.46 -18.46 -3.60
N ARG A 34 18.81 -19.28 -4.44
CA ARG A 34 17.66 -18.83 -5.25
C ARG A 34 16.49 -18.39 -4.37
N LEU A 35 16.10 -19.22 -3.39
CA LEU A 35 15.03 -18.92 -2.45
C LEU A 35 15.33 -17.67 -1.61
N HIS A 36 16.58 -17.50 -1.19
CA HIS A 36 16.98 -16.31 -0.42
C HIS A 36 16.89 -15.01 -1.26
N LYS A 37 17.31 -15.06 -2.53
CA LYS A 37 17.17 -13.94 -3.48
C LYS A 37 15.71 -13.57 -3.70
N GLU A 38 14.85 -14.53 -3.94
CA GLU A 38 13.43 -14.33 -4.18
C GLU A 38 12.73 -13.71 -2.94
N SER A 39 12.98 -14.27 -1.76
CA SER A 39 12.47 -13.75 -0.49
C SER A 39 12.92 -12.31 -0.22
N SER A 40 14.18 -12.00 -0.51
CA SER A 40 14.72 -10.64 -0.34
C SER A 40 14.07 -9.63 -1.27
N SER A 41 13.80 -10.00 -2.52
CA SER A 41 13.09 -9.16 -3.49
C SER A 41 11.66 -8.87 -3.04
N LEU A 42 10.91 -9.90 -2.67
CA LEU A 42 9.53 -9.77 -2.18
C LEU A 42 9.44 -8.85 -0.94
N ARG A 43 10.38 -8.97 0.00
CA ARG A 43 10.45 -8.08 1.17
C ARG A 43 10.70 -6.62 0.79
N LYS A 44 11.62 -6.36 -0.14
CA LYS A 44 11.90 -4.99 -0.62
C LYS A 44 10.66 -4.36 -1.28
N ASP A 45 9.95 -5.12 -2.09
CA ASP A 45 8.73 -4.65 -2.76
C ASP A 45 7.61 -4.40 -1.75
N ALA A 46 7.43 -5.26 -0.74
CA ALA A 46 6.47 -5.07 0.34
C ALA A 46 6.77 -3.80 1.15
N ILE A 47 8.03 -3.58 1.52
CA ILE A 47 8.46 -2.36 2.25
C ILE A 47 8.22 -1.11 1.40
N LYS A 48 8.55 -1.15 0.11
CA LYS A 48 8.34 -0.02 -0.81
C LYS A 48 6.86 0.34 -0.93
N ARG A 49 5.98 -0.67 -1.07
CA ARG A 49 4.52 -0.48 -1.12
C ARG A 49 3.98 0.08 0.20
N SER A 50 4.41 -0.45 1.34
CA SER A 50 4.00 0.04 2.67
C SER A 50 4.42 1.49 2.89
N LYS A 51 5.65 1.86 2.53
CA LYS A 51 6.12 3.25 2.62
C LYS A 51 5.31 4.21 1.74
N ALA A 52 4.93 3.79 0.53
CA ALA A 52 4.11 4.60 -0.36
C ALA A 52 2.68 4.80 0.20
N VAL A 53 2.08 3.75 0.77
CA VAL A 53 0.74 3.83 1.38
C VAL A 53 0.76 4.72 2.63
N ILE A 54 1.72 4.51 3.54
CA ILE A 54 1.85 5.34 4.75
C ILE A 54 2.13 6.80 4.37
N GLY A 55 3.01 7.05 3.40
CA GLY A 55 3.30 8.40 2.91
C GLY A 55 2.06 9.10 2.37
N GLY A 56 1.20 8.40 1.63
CA GLY A 56 -0.07 8.93 1.14
C GLY A 56 -1.01 9.31 2.29
N GLN A 57 -1.21 8.41 3.26
CA GLN A 57 -2.07 8.66 4.42
C GLN A 57 -1.60 9.84 5.28
N VAL A 58 -0.29 9.97 5.47
CA VAL A 58 0.28 11.12 6.22
C VAL A 58 0.02 12.43 5.46
N ILE A 59 0.23 12.46 4.14
CA ILE A 59 -0.04 13.64 3.32
C ILE A 59 -1.52 14.02 3.39
N GLU A 60 -2.45 13.06 3.30
CA GLU A 60 -3.88 13.30 3.46
C GLU A 60 -4.19 14.01 4.79
N GLN A 61 -3.61 13.57 5.91
CA GLN A 61 -3.87 14.15 7.23
C GLN A 61 -3.27 15.55 7.43
N VAL A 62 -2.11 15.84 6.82
CA VAL A 62 -1.43 17.14 6.97
C VAL A 62 -1.79 18.13 5.87
N ALA A 63 -2.52 17.70 4.85
CA ALA A 63 -2.89 18.53 3.70
C ALA A 63 -3.48 19.90 4.07
N PRO A 64 -4.35 20.06 5.11
CA PRO A 64 -4.88 21.36 5.50
C PRO A 64 -3.82 22.39 5.89
N PHE A 65 -2.62 21.95 6.29
CA PHE A 65 -1.53 22.81 6.73
C PHE A 65 -0.48 23.06 5.62
N LEU A 66 -0.68 22.48 4.44
CA LEU A 66 0.21 22.67 3.30
C LEU A 66 -0.15 23.95 2.54
N PRO A 67 0.82 24.57 1.83
CA PRO A 67 0.55 25.69 0.95
C PRO A 67 -0.54 25.36 -0.08
N ASP A 68 -1.31 26.36 -0.46
CA ASP A 68 -2.37 26.28 -1.49
C ASP A 68 -3.54 25.34 -1.14
N PHE A 69 -3.71 24.96 0.12
CA PHE A 69 -4.93 24.29 0.54
C PHE A 69 -6.14 25.21 0.35
N PRO A 70 -7.28 24.72 -0.20
CA PRO A 70 -8.35 25.58 -0.71
C PRO A 70 -9.15 26.37 0.34
N CYS A 71 -8.90 26.17 1.64
CA CYS A 71 -9.60 26.89 2.71
C CYS A 71 -8.74 26.97 3.99
N ASN A 72 -9.25 27.73 4.99
CA ASN A 72 -8.63 27.72 6.31
C ASN A 72 -8.69 26.30 6.92
N PRO A 73 -7.57 25.77 7.47
CA PRO A 73 -7.56 24.47 8.15
C PRO A 73 -8.65 24.33 9.24
N ALA A 74 -9.01 25.42 9.92
CA ALA A 74 -10.07 25.41 10.94
C ALA A 74 -11.46 25.11 10.38
N ASP A 75 -11.70 25.39 9.11
CA ASP A 75 -12.96 25.14 8.41
C ASP A 75 -13.05 23.74 7.80
N ALA A 76 -11.93 23.01 7.74
CA ALA A 76 -11.87 21.67 7.17
C ALA A 76 -12.12 20.59 8.22
N ARG A 77 -12.84 19.54 7.83
CA ARG A 77 -13.09 18.34 8.64
C ARG A 77 -12.67 17.11 7.86
N PHE A 78 -11.79 16.31 8.45
CA PHE A 78 -11.39 15.02 7.87
C PHE A 78 -12.54 14.02 7.96
N ILE A 79 -12.89 13.39 6.85
CA ILE A 79 -13.92 12.36 6.76
C ILE A 79 -13.26 11.00 6.48
N GLY A 80 -12.26 10.99 5.61
CA GLY A 80 -11.69 9.79 5.02
C GLY A 80 -12.46 9.36 3.77
N LYS A 81 -12.38 8.09 3.44
CA LYS A 81 -13.01 7.61 2.20
C LYS A 81 -14.53 7.78 2.22
N PRO A 82 -15.15 8.15 1.10
CA PRO A 82 -14.60 8.25 -0.27
C PRO A 82 -14.10 9.63 -0.68
N VAL A 83 -14.05 10.59 0.22
CA VAL A 83 -13.53 11.95 0.07
C VAL A 83 -12.76 12.28 1.34
N ASP A 84 -11.59 12.88 1.21
CA ASP A 84 -10.72 13.10 2.37
C ASP A 84 -11.26 14.14 3.33
N PHE A 85 -11.78 15.27 2.83
CA PHE A 85 -12.30 16.33 3.66
C PHE A 85 -13.64 16.88 3.15
N VAL A 86 -14.44 17.39 4.09
CA VAL A 86 -15.46 18.41 3.84
C VAL A 86 -15.01 19.72 4.49
N ALA A 87 -15.18 20.82 3.81
CA ALA A 87 -14.86 22.12 4.38
C ALA A 87 -16.02 23.11 4.23
N PHE A 88 -16.08 24.07 5.16
CA PHE A 88 -17.09 25.10 5.27
C PHE A 88 -16.40 26.47 5.37
N PRO A 89 -15.79 26.96 4.26
CA PRO A 89 -15.10 28.25 4.25
C PRO A 89 -15.95 29.39 4.82
N GLY A 90 -15.33 30.21 5.66
CA GLY A 90 -15.96 31.32 6.33
C GLY A 90 -16.49 31.02 7.73
N LEU A 91 -16.73 29.75 8.05
CA LEU A 91 -17.37 29.37 9.34
C LEU A 91 -16.49 29.74 10.54
N SER A 92 -15.16 29.59 10.46
CA SER A 92 -14.23 29.91 11.55
C SER A 92 -14.06 31.42 11.79
N GLN A 93 -14.47 32.26 10.84
CA GLN A 93 -14.25 33.70 10.90
C GLN A 93 -15.54 34.50 11.21
N SER A 94 -16.68 34.05 10.71
CA SER A 94 -17.91 34.86 10.71
C SER A 94 -19.19 34.08 11.00
N ASP A 95 -19.12 32.83 11.41
CA ASP A 95 -20.27 31.91 11.53
C ASP A 95 -21.14 31.81 10.27
N ARG A 96 -20.60 32.29 9.15
CA ARG A 96 -21.22 32.21 7.83
C ARG A 96 -20.47 31.24 6.96
N VAL A 97 -21.19 30.36 6.29
CA VAL A 97 -20.62 29.42 5.31
C VAL A 97 -20.75 30.04 3.92
N ASP A 98 -19.63 30.28 3.27
CA ASP A 98 -19.61 30.82 1.91
C ASP A 98 -19.92 29.74 0.88
N GLU A 99 -19.39 28.56 1.09
CA GLU A 99 -19.60 27.37 0.25
C GLU A 99 -19.33 26.07 1.03
N VAL A 100 -19.69 24.95 0.46
CA VAL A 100 -19.33 23.60 0.97
C VAL A 100 -18.39 22.94 -0.02
N LEU A 101 -17.18 22.64 0.42
CA LEU A 101 -16.16 21.99 -0.40
C LEU A 101 -16.04 20.52 -0.04
N LEU A 102 -16.03 19.65 -1.06
CA LEU A 102 -15.58 18.27 -0.95
C LEU A 102 -14.16 18.20 -1.53
N ILE A 103 -13.19 17.90 -0.68
CA ILE A 103 -11.78 17.98 -1.02
C ILE A 103 -11.20 16.57 -1.03
N GLU A 104 -10.57 16.21 -2.15
CA GLU A 104 -9.81 14.99 -2.33
C GLU A 104 -8.34 15.33 -2.52
N VAL A 105 -7.49 14.81 -1.67
CA VAL A 105 -6.04 15.04 -1.67
C VAL A 105 -5.35 14.02 -2.57
N LYS A 106 -4.56 14.49 -3.49
CA LYS A 106 -3.73 13.63 -4.36
C LYS A 106 -2.27 14.02 -4.25
N SER A 107 -1.41 13.03 -4.16
CA SER A 107 0.04 13.22 -4.11
C SER A 107 0.74 12.59 -5.31
N GLY A 108 1.81 13.21 -5.76
CA GLY A 108 2.64 12.73 -6.86
C GLY A 108 1.84 12.56 -8.16
N GLN A 109 1.84 11.35 -8.72
CA GLN A 109 1.13 11.02 -9.98
C GLN A 109 -0.20 10.29 -9.74
N SER A 110 -0.73 10.32 -8.51
CA SER A 110 -1.99 9.64 -8.21
C SER A 110 -3.18 10.28 -8.91
N THR A 111 -4.09 9.45 -9.41
CA THR A 111 -5.30 9.89 -10.13
C THR A 111 -6.54 9.51 -9.36
N LEU A 112 -7.66 10.15 -9.68
CA LEU A 112 -8.95 9.84 -9.07
C LEU A 112 -9.38 8.40 -9.36
N SER A 113 -9.81 7.68 -8.35
CA SER A 113 -10.46 6.39 -8.44
C SER A 113 -11.84 6.50 -9.11
N CYS A 114 -12.45 5.37 -9.48
CA CYS A 114 -13.80 5.37 -10.06
C CYS A 114 -14.84 5.98 -9.10
N ARG A 115 -14.73 5.70 -7.80
CA ARG A 115 -15.67 6.24 -6.79
C ARG A 115 -15.54 7.75 -6.63
N GLU A 116 -14.33 8.26 -6.56
CA GLU A 116 -14.06 9.71 -6.47
C GLU A 116 -14.52 10.45 -7.73
N LYS A 117 -14.37 9.85 -8.91
CA LYS A 117 -14.90 10.39 -10.17
C LYS A 117 -16.44 10.47 -10.15
N GLU A 118 -17.11 9.47 -9.63
CA GLU A 118 -18.57 9.47 -9.50
C GLU A 118 -19.06 10.54 -8.51
N ILE A 119 -18.37 10.75 -7.39
CA ILE A 119 -18.70 11.83 -6.44
C ILE A 119 -18.48 13.18 -7.10
N LYS A 120 -17.34 13.40 -7.75
CA LYS A 120 -17.08 14.62 -8.51
C LYS A 120 -18.17 14.90 -9.55
N LYS A 121 -18.64 13.87 -10.22
CA LYS A 121 -19.75 13.97 -11.18
C LYS A 121 -21.05 14.35 -10.48
N ALA A 122 -21.38 13.72 -9.34
CA ALA A 122 -22.57 14.02 -8.57
C ALA A 122 -22.62 15.49 -8.11
N VAL A 123 -21.48 16.00 -7.66
CA VAL A 123 -21.37 17.43 -7.27
C VAL A 123 -21.56 18.35 -8.47
N LYS A 124 -20.88 18.07 -9.60
CA LYS A 124 -21.02 18.86 -10.82
C LYS A 124 -22.45 18.90 -11.37
N GLU A 125 -23.20 17.84 -11.19
CA GLU A 125 -24.59 17.72 -11.64
C GLU A 125 -25.60 18.23 -10.61
N GLY A 126 -25.13 18.84 -9.51
CA GLY A 126 -26.01 19.37 -8.47
C GLY A 126 -26.77 18.31 -7.66
N ARG A 127 -26.31 17.05 -7.69
CA ARG A 127 -26.93 15.93 -6.95
C ARG A 127 -26.45 15.88 -5.49
N VAL A 128 -26.38 17.03 -4.84
CA VAL A 128 -26.03 17.22 -3.43
C VAL A 128 -27.21 17.88 -2.71
N ARG A 129 -27.62 17.32 -1.56
CA ARG A 129 -28.74 17.83 -0.79
C ARG A 129 -28.40 17.89 0.69
N TYR A 130 -28.90 18.90 1.37
CA TYR A 130 -28.96 18.94 2.83
C TYR A 130 -30.19 18.16 3.29
N VAL A 131 -30.04 17.25 4.25
CA VAL A 131 -31.12 16.46 4.81
C VAL A 131 -31.09 16.56 6.33
N GLU A 132 -32.17 17.04 6.96
CA GLU A 132 -32.32 16.96 8.39
C GLU A 132 -33.07 15.67 8.76
N TYR A 133 -32.44 14.86 9.61
CA TYR A 133 -33.04 13.64 10.15
C TYR A 133 -33.28 13.80 11.63
N ARG A 134 -34.50 13.56 12.06
CA ARG A 134 -34.88 13.56 13.48
C ARG A 134 -35.04 12.11 13.93
N ALA A 135 -34.15 11.67 14.80
CA ALA A 135 -34.29 10.36 15.44
C ALA A 135 -35.52 10.34 16.36
N PRO A 136 -36.20 9.20 16.47
CA PRO A 136 -37.37 9.00 17.31
C PRO A 136 -37.04 9.04 18.79
#